data_f2d45600e55d31486f3dfadbfa823a5b
#
_entry.id   f2d45600e55d31486f3dfadbfa823a5b
#
_cell.length_a   1.000
_cell.length_b   1.000
_cell.length_c   1.000
_cell.angle_alpha   90.00
_cell.angle_beta   90.00
_cell.angle_gamma   90.00
#
_symmetry.space_group_name_H-M   'P 1'
#
loop_
_entity.id
_entity.type
_entity.pdbx_description
1 polymer ?
#
loop_
_entity_poly.entity_id
_entity_poly.type
_entity_poly.pdbx_seq_one_letter_code
_entity_poly.pdbx_strand_id
1 'polypeptide(L)'
;MGRHSVPDPDETPDDPRAPLGHDPEAYSYDQPAYEPGYGEPAYANGDYAGADHDDQAGYDETDYDQADYDDADYDDADYEEPAPRQPGYDANHWQRDEPDYRYDEPDAPTHSFAANPPPRPPVTGPAHGGDWEGGAWTGSHRAVATKRRGVSVGVVAALVTVVVVVGGIILWRFFGDALSNRSEVAAARCVEGEVAVAVVADPNIADPLRALADQYNQTAAPVGDRCVKVAVRPADSDAVVNGFVGSWPGELGERPALWIPGSSVSEARLEAATGEQTVSDSRSLVTSPVVLALRPRLKDALAQQNWSTLPSLQTNPTALDGLNLPGWGSLRLALPLTEDSDASYLAAEAVAATSAPSGAPASAGTPAVSTLIAGQPKLADTRASTAMDALLQTADPAAAQVHAVVSTEQQLYQRGGSLPDAKGQLASWLPPGPTAIADYPTVLLAGSWLSQEQVSAASEFARYLRNAEPMAELAKAGFRTDGGTPPKNDVTDLGSLSTPVSVGDNAMRATLANAVSGPPSAGSTAPSGAGTVSVMLDQTLNLNPVVTALKARVQALPPNAVVGLTAFNGADGSTLVPLGPIGDPVQGQPRSAALVAGLDGLASTTSGRVSFTTLRNVYGDAVTNFRPGQP
;
A
#
# COMPACT_ATOMS: atom_id res chain seq x y z
N MET A 1 -44.03 33.79 41.64
CA MET A 1 -45.36 33.16 41.56
C MET A 1 -45.55 32.61 40.16
N GLY A 2 -45.86 31.34 40.02
CA GLY A 2 -46.16 30.72 38.72
C GLY A 2 -45.34 29.46 38.52
N ARG A 3 -45.73 28.37 39.14
CA ARG A 3 -45.29 26.99 38.86
C ARG A 3 -45.89 26.52 37.54
N HIS A 4 -45.16 25.88 36.69
CA HIS A 4 -45.74 24.99 35.70
C HIS A 4 -44.99 23.65 35.70
N SER A 5 -45.84 22.63 35.83
CA SER A 5 -45.62 21.22 35.98
C SER A 5 -45.11 20.56 34.71
N VAL A 6 -44.30 19.53 34.89
CA VAL A 6 -43.89 18.50 33.91
C VAL A 6 -45.06 17.49 33.81
N PRO A 7 -45.40 16.96 32.64
CA PRO A 7 -46.18 15.72 32.53
C PRO A 7 -45.25 14.53 32.24
N ASP A 8 -45.58 13.43 32.91
CA ASP A 8 -45.02 12.09 32.89
C ASP A 8 -45.45 11.31 31.62
N PRO A 9 -44.66 10.35 31.17
CA PRO A 9 -44.94 9.53 30.00
C PRO A 9 -45.44 8.14 30.43
N ASP A 10 -46.71 7.86 30.26
CA ASP A 10 -47.26 6.50 30.18
C ASP A 10 -48.73 6.60 29.74
N GLU A 11 -48.98 6.28 28.48
CA GLU A 11 -50.28 5.79 28.03
C GLU A 11 -50.14 5.09 26.66
N THR A 12 -50.23 3.78 26.71
CA THR A 12 -50.60 2.93 25.56
C THR A 12 -52.10 2.93 25.36
N PRO A 13 -52.63 2.86 24.14
CA PRO A 13 -53.93 2.22 23.93
C PRO A 13 -53.89 1.06 22.93
N ASP A 14 -54.33 -0.06 23.45
CA ASP A 14 -55.32 -1.03 22.99
C ASP A 14 -55.47 -1.34 21.48
N ASP A 15 -55.21 -2.62 21.24
CA ASP A 15 -55.66 -3.50 20.17
C ASP A 15 -57.21 -3.71 20.19
N PRO A 16 -57.88 -3.83 19.03
CA PRO A 16 -58.81 -4.89 18.91
C PRO A 16 -58.83 -5.69 17.57
N ARG A 17 -58.62 -6.99 17.74
CA ARG A 17 -59.44 -8.11 17.22
C ARG A 17 -59.34 -8.52 15.74
N ALA A 18 -58.72 -9.65 15.53
CA ALA A 18 -59.15 -10.70 14.60
C ALA A 18 -60.52 -11.33 15.08
N PRO A 19 -61.21 -12.17 14.33
CA PRO A 19 -60.76 -13.18 13.38
C PRO A 19 -61.73 -13.47 12.17
N LEU A 20 -61.35 -14.41 11.32
CA LEU A 20 -62.11 -15.47 10.59
C LEU A 20 -61.36 -15.73 9.25
N GLY A 21 -60.69 -16.79 8.95
CA GLY A 21 -61.08 -18.19 8.95
C GLY A 21 -61.66 -18.61 7.59
N HIS A 22 -60.82 -19.26 6.74
CA HIS A 22 -61.22 -20.34 5.83
C HIS A 22 -60.01 -20.94 5.13
N ASP A 23 -59.70 -22.17 5.45
CA ASP A 23 -59.02 -23.22 4.68
C ASP A 23 -60.12 -24.04 3.92
N PRO A 24 -59.80 -25.04 3.11
CA PRO A 24 -58.79 -25.22 2.05
C PRO A 24 -59.41 -25.70 0.74
N GLU A 25 -58.69 -25.67 -0.38
CA GLU A 25 -58.90 -26.67 -1.42
C GLU A 25 -57.60 -26.98 -2.17
N ALA A 26 -57.30 -28.24 -2.13
CA ALA A 26 -56.26 -28.95 -2.84
C ALA A 26 -56.55 -29.05 -4.34
N TYR A 27 -55.55 -28.77 -5.16
CA TYR A 27 -55.47 -29.35 -6.50
C TYR A 27 -54.09 -29.95 -6.72
N SER A 28 -54.08 -31.25 -6.72
CA SER A 28 -53.08 -32.18 -7.25
C SER A 28 -53.17 -32.20 -8.77
N TYR A 29 -52.06 -32.05 -9.47
CA TYR A 29 -51.88 -32.63 -10.81
C TYR A 29 -50.44 -33.09 -11.00
N ASP A 30 -50.30 -34.38 -11.04
CA ASP A 30 -49.53 -35.34 -11.81
C ASP A 30 -48.24 -34.88 -12.49
N GLN A 31 -47.18 -35.55 -12.06
CA GLN A 31 -45.98 -35.83 -12.84
C GLN A 31 -46.27 -36.90 -13.93
N PRO A 32 -45.47 -36.92 -14.99
CA PRO A 32 -44.97 -38.22 -15.44
C PRO A 32 -43.42 -38.25 -15.36
N ALA A 33 -42.99 -39.34 -14.77
CA ALA A 33 -41.65 -39.85 -14.76
C ALA A 33 -41.18 -40.24 -16.18
N TYR A 34 -39.91 -39.96 -16.49
CA TYR A 34 -39.17 -40.69 -17.51
C TYR A 34 -37.78 -41.04 -16.98
N GLU A 35 -37.55 -42.34 -16.91
CA GLU A 35 -36.29 -43.00 -16.58
C GLU A 35 -35.39 -43.18 -17.82
N PRO A 36 -34.13 -43.59 -17.63
CA PRO A 36 -32.99 -43.21 -18.47
C PRO A 36 -32.70 -44.26 -19.55
N GLY A 37 -32.21 -43.79 -20.70
CA GLY A 37 -31.68 -44.63 -21.76
C GLY A 37 -30.18 -44.47 -21.91
N TYR A 38 -29.42 -45.49 -21.57
CA TYR A 38 -28.03 -45.71 -21.93
C TYR A 38 -27.89 -45.88 -23.45
N GLY A 39 -26.79 -45.35 -23.99
CA GLY A 39 -26.38 -45.62 -25.35
C GLY A 39 -25.07 -44.96 -25.71
N GLU A 40 -23.94 -45.63 -25.42
CA GLU A 40 -22.71 -45.44 -26.18
C GLU A 40 -22.86 -45.97 -27.61
N PRO A 41 -22.13 -45.42 -28.57
CA PRO A 41 -21.38 -46.28 -29.47
C PRO A 41 -19.94 -45.86 -29.68
N ALA A 42 -19.11 -46.75 -29.50
CA ALA A 42 -17.96 -47.38 -30.09
C ALA A 42 -17.28 -46.70 -31.30
N TYR A 43 -15.98 -46.69 -31.15
CA TYR A 43 -14.88 -46.53 -32.12
C TYR A 43 -15.14 -47.10 -33.52
N ALA A 44 -14.68 -46.36 -34.54
CA ALA A 44 -14.16 -46.92 -35.77
C ALA A 44 -12.99 -46.14 -36.30
N ASN A 45 -11.81 -46.78 -36.27
CA ASN A 45 -10.62 -46.45 -37.05
C ASN A 45 -10.94 -46.58 -38.53
N GLY A 46 -10.38 -45.69 -39.35
CA GLY A 46 -10.40 -45.83 -40.80
C GLY A 46 -9.20 -45.08 -41.40
N ASP A 47 -8.11 -45.82 -41.61
CA ASP A 47 -7.01 -45.46 -42.52
C ASP A 47 -7.58 -45.25 -43.92
N TYR A 48 -7.14 -44.22 -44.62
CA TYR A 48 -6.94 -44.25 -46.07
C TYR A 48 -5.82 -43.35 -46.52
N ALA A 49 -4.93 -43.96 -47.27
CA ALA A 49 -3.73 -43.46 -47.94
C ALA A 49 -4.05 -42.58 -49.14
N GLY A 50 -3.14 -41.65 -49.40
CA GLY A 50 -2.51 -41.31 -50.64
C GLY A 50 -3.39 -40.83 -51.80
N ALA A 51 -3.14 -39.62 -52.25
CA ALA A 51 -3.07 -39.28 -53.70
C ALA A 51 -2.28 -37.99 -53.89
N ASP A 52 -1.16 -38.13 -54.59
CA ASP A 52 -0.39 -37.07 -55.21
C ASP A 52 -1.22 -36.28 -56.20
N HIS A 53 -1.10 -34.96 -56.20
CA HIS A 53 -1.28 -34.18 -57.43
C HIS A 53 -0.31 -32.99 -57.40
N ASP A 54 0.70 -33.10 -58.26
CA ASP A 54 1.50 -32.00 -58.83
C ASP A 54 0.58 -30.99 -59.50
N ASP A 55 0.78 -29.71 -59.22
CA ASP A 55 0.57 -28.64 -60.18
C ASP A 55 1.56 -27.50 -59.89
N GLN A 56 2.57 -27.42 -60.76
CA GLN A 56 3.49 -26.34 -60.96
C GLN A 56 2.73 -25.15 -61.57
N ALA A 57 2.79 -24.00 -60.92
CA ALA A 57 2.61 -22.71 -61.57
C ALA A 57 3.70 -21.76 -61.08
N GLY A 58 4.67 -21.54 -61.96
CA GLY A 58 5.75 -20.58 -61.81
C GLY A 58 5.19 -19.16 -61.85
N TYR A 59 5.79 -18.30 -61.06
CA TYR A 59 5.74 -16.85 -61.23
C TYR A 59 7.16 -16.32 -61.33
N ASP A 60 7.37 -15.51 -62.40
CA ASP A 60 8.55 -14.85 -62.87
C ASP A 60 9.27 -14.04 -61.78
N GLU A 61 10.58 -14.24 -61.70
CA GLU A 61 11.54 -13.27 -61.20
C GLU A 61 11.60 -12.09 -62.19
N THR A 62 11.22 -10.91 -61.71
CA THR A 62 11.58 -9.67 -62.39
C THR A 62 12.77 -9.05 -61.66
N ASP A 63 13.87 -9.05 -62.42
CA ASP A 63 15.09 -8.27 -62.21
C ASP A 63 14.79 -6.83 -61.81
N TYR A 64 15.40 -6.38 -60.71
CA TYR A 64 15.66 -4.96 -60.49
C TYR A 64 17.18 -4.74 -60.54
N ASP A 65 17.54 -3.94 -61.53
CA ASP A 65 18.87 -3.44 -61.86
C ASP A 65 19.59 -2.85 -60.64
N GLN A 66 20.83 -3.29 -60.47
CA GLN A 66 21.88 -2.61 -59.74
C GLN A 66 22.20 -1.29 -60.47
N ALA A 67 21.95 -0.17 -59.84
CA ALA A 67 22.50 1.11 -60.24
C ALA A 67 23.82 1.32 -59.47
N ASP A 68 24.89 1.29 -60.23
CA ASP A 68 26.23 1.75 -59.88
C ASP A 68 26.16 3.22 -59.44
N TYR A 69 26.65 3.52 -58.23
CA TYR A 69 27.04 4.87 -57.86
C TYR A 69 28.55 4.90 -57.66
N ASP A 70 29.15 5.72 -58.54
CA ASP A 70 30.54 6.05 -58.61
C ASP A 70 31.14 6.56 -57.31
N ASP A 71 32.36 6.10 -57.03
CA ASP A 71 33.32 6.62 -56.06
C ASP A 71 33.51 8.13 -56.27
N ALA A 72 33.18 8.91 -55.25
CA ALA A 72 33.65 10.27 -55.10
C ALA A 72 34.57 10.33 -53.87
N ASP A 73 35.85 10.44 -54.17
CA ASP A 73 36.92 10.76 -53.22
C ASP A 73 36.57 11.99 -52.42
N TYR A 74 36.47 11.86 -51.09
CA TYR A 74 36.56 12.97 -50.17
C TYR A 74 37.76 12.77 -49.27
N ASP A 75 38.67 13.74 -49.42
CA ASP A 75 39.90 13.91 -48.67
C ASP A 75 39.70 13.76 -47.13
N ASP A 76 40.61 13.01 -46.53
CA ASP A 76 40.88 12.93 -45.12
C ASP A 76 41.14 14.34 -44.54
N ALA A 77 40.21 14.89 -43.80
CA ALA A 77 40.43 15.99 -42.88
C ALA A 77 40.40 15.43 -41.47
N ASP A 78 41.56 15.33 -40.86
CA ASP A 78 41.80 15.00 -39.47
C ASP A 78 40.91 15.83 -38.55
N TYR A 79 39.89 15.23 -37.95
CA TYR A 79 39.22 15.75 -36.76
C TYR A 79 39.67 14.91 -35.57
N GLU A 80 40.65 15.43 -34.84
CA GLU A 80 40.98 14.98 -33.48
C GLU A 80 39.76 15.19 -32.55
N GLU A 81 39.17 14.10 -32.07
CA GLU A 81 38.20 14.08 -30.99
C GLU A 81 38.89 14.55 -29.70
N PRO A 82 38.42 15.61 -29.00
CA PRO A 82 38.99 15.96 -27.71
C PRO A 82 38.50 14.96 -26.67
N ALA A 83 39.41 14.21 -26.07
CA ALA A 83 39.18 13.34 -24.92
C ALA A 83 38.49 14.09 -23.76
N PRO A 84 37.57 13.42 -23.03
CA PRO A 84 36.92 14.03 -21.88
C PRO A 84 37.94 14.32 -20.77
N ARG A 85 38.09 15.60 -20.44
CA ARG A 85 38.89 16.06 -19.32
C ARG A 85 38.22 15.61 -18.02
N GLN A 86 38.85 14.67 -17.33
CA GLN A 86 38.62 14.44 -15.91
C GLN A 86 39.05 15.70 -15.13
N PRO A 87 38.27 16.19 -14.15
CA PRO A 87 38.73 17.22 -13.24
C PRO A 87 39.84 16.66 -12.35
N GLY A 88 41.07 17.10 -12.58
CA GLY A 88 42.20 16.85 -11.68
C GLY A 88 41.94 17.54 -10.34
N TYR A 89 41.88 16.77 -9.26
CA TYR A 89 41.98 17.30 -7.92
C TYR A 89 43.45 17.69 -7.68
N ASP A 90 43.72 18.97 -7.71
CA ASP A 90 44.95 19.54 -7.16
C ASP A 90 44.91 19.41 -5.63
N ALA A 91 45.63 18.40 -5.11
CA ALA A 91 45.93 18.25 -3.70
C ALA A 91 47.16 19.13 -3.34
N ASN A 92 46.98 20.42 -3.12
CA ASN A 92 47.95 21.25 -2.42
C ASN A 92 47.39 22.67 -2.30
N HIS A 93 46.63 22.94 -1.24
CA HIS A 93 46.62 24.22 -0.52
C HIS A 93 45.52 24.27 0.55
N TRP A 94 45.77 23.70 1.69
CA TRP A 94 45.23 24.13 2.99
C TRP A 94 46.05 23.45 4.08
N GLN A 95 47.23 24.02 4.33
CA GLN A 95 47.83 23.90 5.66
C GLN A 95 47.01 24.80 6.59
N ARG A 96 46.27 24.22 7.47
CA ARG A 96 45.69 24.88 8.64
C ARG A 96 46.24 24.17 9.86
N ASP A 97 46.94 24.91 10.67
CA ASP A 97 47.59 24.52 11.91
C ASP A 97 46.63 23.69 12.79
N GLU A 98 46.95 22.44 13.01
CA GLU A 98 46.36 21.62 14.08
C GLU A 98 47.19 21.87 15.34
N PRO A 99 46.57 22.17 16.51
CA PRO A 99 47.29 22.17 17.78
C PRO A 99 47.59 20.75 18.21
N ASP A 100 48.85 20.51 18.46
CA ASP A 100 49.48 19.30 18.98
C ASP A 100 48.94 18.99 20.39
N TYR A 101 47.91 18.12 20.52
CA TYR A 101 47.54 17.50 21.79
C TYR A 101 48.21 16.14 21.88
N ARG A 102 49.42 16.13 22.49
CA ARG A 102 50.04 14.91 23.02
C ARG A 102 49.23 14.48 24.23
N TYR A 103 48.50 13.37 24.09
CA TYR A 103 48.06 12.56 25.23
C TYR A 103 49.22 11.66 25.63
N ASP A 104 49.76 11.88 26.81
CA ASP A 104 50.62 10.95 27.50
C ASP A 104 49.82 9.70 27.85
N GLU A 105 50.17 8.58 27.24
CA GLU A 105 49.67 7.25 27.59
C GLU A 105 50.31 6.81 28.90
N PRO A 106 49.56 6.49 29.96
CA PRO A 106 50.18 5.86 31.14
C PRO A 106 50.44 4.38 30.82
N ASP A 107 51.68 3.98 31.11
CA ASP A 107 52.21 2.62 31.02
C ASP A 107 51.24 1.57 31.59
N ALA A 108 50.72 0.68 30.74
CA ALA A 108 50.04 -0.51 31.17
C ALA A 108 51.03 -1.63 31.49
N PRO A 109 50.95 -2.25 32.69
CA PRO A 109 51.84 -3.37 33.03
C PRO A 109 51.43 -4.60 32.20
N THR A 110 52.41 -5.12 31.48
CA THR A 110 52.35 -6.43 30.79
C THR A 110 52.24 -7.54 31.78
N HIS A 111 51.06 -8.10 32.00
CA HIS A 111 50.88 -9.43 32.59
C HIS A 111 50.36 -10.37 31.53
N SER A 112 51.27 -11.19 31.00
CA SER A 112 50.98 -12.36 30.21
C SER A 112 50.35 -13.43 31.11
N PHE A 113 49.06 -13.67 31.00
CA PHE A 113 48.42 -14.86 31.54
C PHE A 113 48.46 -15.96 30.47
N ALA A 114 49.37 -16.91 30.68
CA ALA A 114 49.34 -18.18 30.01
C ALA A 114 48.06 -18.95 30.43
N ALA A 115 47.20 -19.24 29.47
CA ALA A 115 46.05 -20.11 29.69
C ALA A 115 46.50 -21.55 29.94
N ASN A 116 46.32 -22.02 31.16
CA ASN A 116 46.43 -23.44 31.48
C ASN A 116 45.18 -24.18 30.99
N PRO A 117 45.32 -25.31 30.28
CA PRO A 117 44.21 -26.18 29.95
C PRO A 117 43.70 -26.95 31.19
N PRO A 118 42.41 -27.29 31.24
CA PRO A 118 41.85 -28.02 32.40
C PRO A 118 42.43 -29.44 32.51
N PRO A 119 42.58 -29.98 33.75
CA PRO A 119 43.16 -31.31 33.98
C PRO A 119 42.23 -32.42 33.46
N ARG A 120 42.81 -33.36 32.72
CA ARG A 120 42.16 -34.62 32.33
C ARG A 120 42.06 -35.55 33.54
N PRO A 121 40.97 -36.35 33.67
CA PRO A 121 40.89 -37.37 34.70
C PRO A 121 41.87 -38.52 34.43
N PRO A 122 42.39 -39.16 35.46
CA PRO A 122 43.45 -40.23 35.34
C PRO A 122 42.86 -41.49 34.71
N VAL A 123 43.55 -41.99 33.69
CA VAL A 123 43.34 -43.28 33.09
C VAL A 123 44.15 -44.29 33.97
N THR A 124 43.47 -45.14 34.72
CA THR A 124 44.09 -46.34 35.33
C THR A 124 44.10 -47.44 34.29
N GLY A 125 45.30 -47.78 33.84
CA GLY A 125 45.57 -48.90 32.97
C GLY A 125 45.58 -50.25 33.70
N PRO A 126 45.57 -51.33 32.93
CA PRO A 126 45.33 -52.67 33.46
C PRO A 126 46.64 -53.34 34.01
N ALA A 127 46.55 -54.06 35.09
CA ALA A 127 47.57 -54.95 35.54
C ALA A 127 47.09 -56.42 35.49
N HIS A 128 47.79 -57.12 34.66
CA HIS A 128 48.23 -58.54 34.77
C HIS A 128 47.32 -59.59 35.39
N GLY A 129 47.02 -60.57 34.68
CA GLY A 129 47.21 -61.95 34.52
C GLY A 129 47.54 -62.76 35.75
N GLY A 130 46.82 -63.85 35.93
CA GLY A 130 47.07 -64.90 36.86
C GLY A 130 46.11 -66.05 36.63
N ASP A 131 46.57 -67.03 35.85
CA ASP A 131 45.97 -68.35 35.74
C ASP A 131 45.88 -69.02 37.11
N TRP A 132 44.75 -69.63 37.43
CA TRP A 132 44.65 -70.75 38.31
C TRP A 132 43.62 -71.77 37.84
N GLU A 133 44.13 -72.90 37.40
CA GLU A 133 43.40 -74.14 37.17
C GLU A 133 42.89 -74.74 38.48
N GLY A 134 41.78 -75.42 38.36
CA GLY A 134 41.50 -76.64 39.08
C GLY A 134 40.59 -76.58 40.29
N GLY A 135 39.47 -77.26 40.16
CA GLY A 135 38.72 -77.70 41.34
C GLY A 135 37.27 -78.04 41.05
N ALA A 136 37.02 -79.23 40.51
CA ALA A 136 35.69 -79.82 40.48
C ALA A 136 35.21 -80.11 41.89
N TRP A 137 34.05 -79.51 42.26
CA TRP A 137 33.26 -80.02 43.39
C TRP A 137 31.81 -80.17 42.97
N THR A 138 31.40 -81.45 42.94
CA THR A 138 30.03 -81.92 42.86
C THR A 138 29.31 -81.62 44.17
N GLY A 139 28.27 -80.80 44.10
CA GLY A 139 27.35 -80.55 45.20
C GLY A 139 25.97 -80.22 44.68
N SER A 140 25.13 -81.21 44.62
CA SER A 140 23.73 -81.10 44.33
C SER A 140 23.01 -80.38 45.44
N HIS A 141 22.54 -79.16 45.14
CA HIS A 141 21.56 -78.49 45.98
C HIS A 141 20.29 -78.14 45.14
N ARG A 142 19.17 -78.66 45.68
CA ARG A 142 17.79 -78.41 45.18
C ARG A 142 17.57 -76.95 44.92
N ALA A 143 17.20 -76.63 43.72
CA ALA A 143 16.67 -75.33 43.34
C ALA A 143 15.33 -75.03 44.01
N VAL A 144 15.31 -74.12 44.96
CA VAL A 144 14.09 -73.54 45.48
C VAL A 144 13.67 -72.47 44.50
N ALA A 145 12.55 -72.67 43.82
CA ALA A 145 11.96 -71.68 42.92
C ALA A 145 11.49 -70.49 43.74
N THR A 146 12.26 -69.41 43.73
CA THR A 146 11.80 -68.11 44.19
C THR A 146 10.88 -67.53 43.18
N LYS A 147 9.60 -67.43 43.54
CA LYS A 147 8.56 -66.80 42.81
C LYS A 147 8.92 -65.32 42.65
N ARG A 148 9.44 -64.91 41.46
CA ARG A 148 9.61 -63.48 41.11
C ARG A 148 8.24 -62.81 41.08
N ARG A 149 7.98 -61.96 42.09
CA ARG A 149 6.83 -61.03 42.04
C ARG A 149 7.09 -60.04 40.90
N GLY A 150 6.46 -60.26 39.75
CA GLY A 150 6.44 -59.29 38.66
C GLY A 150 5.74 -58.04 39.16
N VAL A 151 6.43 -56.90 39.07
CA VAL A 151 5.79 -55.60 39.27
C VAL A 151 4.71 -55.45 38.19
N SER A 152 3.47 -55.23 38.60
CA SER A 152 2.37 -55.14 37.67
C SER A 152 2.58 -53.93 36.71
N VAL A 153 2.28 -54.12 35.44
CA VAL A 153 2.39 -53.07 34.42
C VAL A 153 1.68 -51.76 34.86
N GLY A 154 0.64 -51.88 35.67
CA GLY A 154 -0.06 -50.73 36.26
C GLY A 154 0.79 -49.92 37.24
N VAL A 155 1.69 -50.54 38.01
CA VAL A 155 2.58 -49.80 38.93
C VAL A 155 3.68 -49.07 38.15
N VAL A 156 4.17 -49.67 37.07
CA VAL A 156 5.14 -49.01 36.18
C VAL A 156 4.50 -47.82 35.45
N ALA A 157 3.29 -48.00 34.93
CA ALA A 157 2.53 -46.94 34.28
C ALA A 157 2.21 -45.78 35.24
N ALA A 158 1.82 -46.08 36.49
CA ALA A 158 1.57 -45.06 37.51
C ALA A 158 2.85 -44.27 37.87
N LEU A 159 3.99 -44.95 37.99
CA LEU A 159 5.27 -44.29 38.24
C LEU A 159 5.73 -43.40 37.09
N VAL A 160 5.56 -43.85 35.83
CA VAL A 160 5.86 -43.03 34.65
C VAL A 160 4.95 -41.79 34.60
N THR A 161 3.65 -41.95 34.87
CA THR A 161 2.73 -40.81 34.93
C THR A 161 3.11 -39.81 35.99
N VAL A 162 3.50 -40.26 37.18
CA VAL A 162 3.97 -39.35 38.26
C VAL A 162 5.25 -38.63 37.86
N VAL A 163 6.20 -39.30 37.21
CA VAL A 163 7.45 -38.67 36.72
C VAL A 163 7.16 -37.65 35.63
N VAL A 164 6.23 -37.92 34.71
CA VAL A 164 5.82 -36.97 33.65
C VAL A 164 5.09 -35.75 34.24
N VAL A 165 4.20 -35.97 35.23
CA VAL A 165 3.49 -34.87 35.89
C VAL A 165 4.43 -34.01 36.73
N VAL A 166 5.31 -34.63 37.51
CA VAL A 166 6.31 -33.92 38.33
C VAL A 166 7.34 -33.22 37.43
N GLY A 167 7.79 -33.86 36.35
CA GLY A 167 8.66 -33.24 35.34
C GLY A 167 7.98 -32.06 34.63
N GLY A 168 6.70 -32.21 34.28
CA GLY A 168 5.88 -31.13 33.71
C GLY A 168 5.71 -29.95 34.67
N ILE A 169 5.45 -30.19 35.96
CA ILE A 169 5.34 -29.14 36.98
C ILE A 169 6.69 -28.44 37.22
N ILE A 170 7.80 -29.21 37.24
CA ILE A 170 9.15 -28.63 37.37
C ILE A 170 9.51 -27.79 36.15
N LEU A 171 9.25 -28.28 34.94
CA LEU A 171 9.43 -27.52 33.70
C LEU A 171 8.57 -26.26 33.68
N TRP A 172 7.28 -26.36 34.05
CA TRP A 172 6.40 -25.22 34.14
C TRP A 172 6.87 -24.16 35.15
N ARG A 173 7.34 -24.58 36.32
CA ARG A 173 7.94 -23.65 37.30
C ARG A 173 9.24 -23.03 36.79
N PHE A 174 10.15 -23.84 36.21
CA PHE A 174 11.40 -23.32 35.66
C PHE A 174 11.18 -22.35 34.50
N PHE A 175 10.21 -22.62 33.61
CA PHE A 175 9.86 -21.69 32.53
C PHE A 175 9.09 -20.45 33.06
N GLY A 176 8.21 -20.64 34.03
CA GLY A 176 7.51 -19.53 34.68
C GLY A 176 8.47 -18.59 35.42
N ASP A 177 9.39 -19.14 36.21
CA ASP A 177 10.40 -18.35 36.93
C ASP A 177 11.44 -17.72 35.99
N ALA A 178 11.79 -18.35 34.86
CA ALA A 178 12.67 -17.75 33.85
C ALA A 178 12.02 -16.61 33.09
N LEU A 179 10.68 -16.66 32.84
CA LEU A 179 9.95 -15.58 32.23
C LEU A 179 9.69 -14.42 33.21
N SER A 180 9.31 -14.73 34.46
CA SER A 180 9.11 -13.69 35.50
C SER A 180 10.40 -12.99 35.86
N ASN A 181 11.52 -13.72 35.97
CA ASN A 181 12.86 -13.13 36.22
C ASN A 181 13.32 -12.25 35.04
N ARG A 182 12.96 -12.58 33.79
CA ARG A 182 13.27 -11.72 32.64
C ARG A 182 12.46 -10.42 32.66
N SER A 183 11.18 -10.49 33.04
CA SER A 183 10.34 -9.29 33.15
C SER A 183 10.74 -8.41 34.35
N GLU A 184 11.12 -8.99 35.50
CA GLU A 184 11.63 -8.26 36.64
C GLU A 184 13.01 -7.64 36.40
N VAL A 185 13.90 -8.33 35.69
CA VAL A 185 15.22 -7.80 35.29
C VAL A 185 15.07 -6.73 34.22
N ALA A 186 14.10 -6.83 33.31
CA ALA A 186 13.78 -5.76 32.36
C ALA A 186 13.17 -4.55 33.05
N ALA A 187 12.22 -4.75 33.99
CA ALA A 187 11.64 -3.69 34.80
C ALA A 187 12.67 -2.99 35.70
N ALA A 188 13.67 -3.72 36.18
CA ALA A 188 14.78 -3.17 36.96
C ALA A 188 15.77 -2.35 36.13
N ARG A 189 15.75 -2.45 34.78
CA ARG A 189 16.63 -1.71 33.87
C ARG A 189 16.03 -0.40 33.33
N CYS A 190 14.71 -0.18 33.52
CA CYS A 190 14.05 1.04 33.09
C CYS A 190 14.16 2.14 34.14
N VAL A 191 15.40 2.51 34.51
CA VAL A 191 15.69 3.43 35.62
C VAL A 191 15.21 4.85 35.30
N GLU A 192 15.15 5.20 33.99
CA GLU A 192 14.71 6.51 33.50
C GLU A 192 13.27 6.54 33.00
N GLY A 193 12.48 5.50 33.32
CA GLY A 193 11.07 5.43 32.97
C GLY A 193 10.78 4.82 31.59
N GLU A 194 9.77 5.36 30.88
CA GLU A 194 9.32 4.85 29.58
C GLU A 194 9.70 5.81 28.45
N VAL A 195 9.92 5.26 27.25
CA VAL A 195 9.95 6.00 25.99
C VAL A 195 8.74 5.60 25.16
N ALA A 196 7.85 6.55 24.92
CA ALA A 196 6.69 6.36 24.06
C ALA A 196 7.11 6.50 22.59
N VAL A 197 6.75 5.52 21.76
CA VAL A 197 7.00 5.51 20.32
C VAL A 197 5.65 5.55 19.60
N ALA A 198 5.32 6.68 19.02
CA ALA A 198 4.13 6.83 18.20
C ALA A 198 4.39 6.20 16.82
N VAL A 199 3.50 5.30 16.42
CA VAL A 199 3.44 4.68 15.10
C VAL A 199 2.11 5.01 14.47
N VAL A 200 2.12 5.54 13.26
CA VAL A 200 0.92 5.74 12.46
C VAL A 200 0.94 4.75 11.31
N ALA A 201 -0.19 4.10 11.05
CA ALA A 201 -0.28 3.07 10.02
C ALA A 201 -1.56 3.23 9.20
N ASP A 202 -1.49 2.80 7.95
CA ASP A 202 -2.65 2.68 7.08
C ASP A 202 -3.75 1.85 7.76
N PRO A 203 -5.04 2.23 7.68
CA PRO A 203 -6.13 1.54 8.36
C PRO A 203 -6.19 0.03 8.10
N ASN A 204 -5.78 -0.40 6.90
CA ASN A 204 -5.86 -1.81 6.50
C ASN A 204 -4.85 -2.72 7.21
N ILE A 205 -3.74 -2.15 7.68
CA ILE A 205 -2.69 -2.88 8.41
C ILE A 205 -2.65 -2.55 9.91
N ALA A 206 -3.35 -1.51 10.35
CA ALA A 206 -3.24 -0.98 11.70
C ALA A 206 -3.66 -1.99 12.79
N ASP A 207 -4.73 -2.78 12.58
CA ASP A 207 -5.22 -3.72 13.59
C ASP A 207 -4.23 -4.86 13.88
N PRO A 208 -3.70 -5.61 12.90
CA PRO A 208 -2.66 -6.59 13.17
C PRO A 208 -1.39 -5.94 13.74
N LEU A 209 -1.03 -4.71 13.34
CA LEU A 209 0.12 -4.01 13.91
C LEU A 209 -0.07 -3.64 15.38
N ARG A 210 -1.30 -3.29 15.82
CA ARG A 210 -1.58 -3.06 17.26
C ARG A 210 -1.35 -4.31 18.09
N ALA A 211 -1.87 -5.46 17.63
CA ALA A 211 -1.65 -6.72 18.32
C ALA A 211 -0.16 -7.08 18.42
N LEU A 212 0.60 -6.84 17.34
CA LEU A 212 2.05 -7.05 17.32
C LEU A 212 2.81 -6.05 18.21
N ALA A 213 2.36 -4.79 18.28
CA ALA A 213 2.94 -3.79 19.18
C ALA A 213 2.69 -4.15 20.64
N ASP A 214 1.50 -4.64 20.99
CA ASP A 214 1.19 -5.12 22.35
C ASP A 214 2.07 -6.31 22.75
N GLN A 215 2.33 -7.23 21.82
CA GLN A 215 3.23 -8.34 22.03
C GLN A 215 4.70 -7.88 22.18
N TYR A 216 5.13 -6.95 21.31
CA TYR A 216 6.46 -6.35 21.36
C TYR A 216 6.71 -5.63 22.69
N ASN A 217 5.74 -4.83 23.15
CA ASN A 217 5.83 -4.07 24.40
C ASN A 217 6.04 -4.94 25.66
N GLN A 218 5.67 -6.24 25.60
CA GLN A 218 5.88 -7.19 26.69
C GLN A 218 7.30 -7.75 26.73
N THR A 219 8.01 -7.73 25.58
CA THR A 219 9.29 -8.41 25.42
C THR A 219 10.41 -7.50 24.93
N ALA A 220 10.10 -6.24 24.61
CA ALA A 220 11.06 -5.28 24.09
C ALA A 220 12.20 -5.04 25.08
N ALA A 221 13.44 -5.07 24.59
CA ALA A 221 14.59 -4.64 25.36
C ALA A 221 14.51 -3.13 25.60
N PRO A 222 14.95 -2.63 26.77
CA PRO A 222 15.08 -1.19 26.99
C PRO A 222 16.01 -0.53 25.98
N VAL A 223 15.66 0.68 25.55
CA VAL A 223 16.53 1.55 24.74
C VAL A 223 17.12 2.62 25.64
N GLY A 224 18.45 2.63 25.77
CA GLY A 224 19.10 3.32 26.87
C GLY A 224 18.62 2.71 28.20
N ASP A 225 18.24 3.55 29.14
CA ASP A 225 17.69 3.14 30.45
C ASP A 225 16.16 3.29 30.51
N ARG A 226 15.44 3.25 29.35
CA ARG A 226 13.97 3.45 29.24
C ARG A 226 13.28 2.22 28.66
N CYS A 227 12.15 1.85 29.24
CA CYS A 227 11.23 0.85 28.67
C CYS A 227 10.54 1.39 27.42
N VAL A 228 10.55 0.60 26.35
CA VAL A 228 9.89 0.97 25.10
C VAL A 228 8.38 0.71 25.17
N LYS A 229 7.57 1.70 24.77
CA LYS A 229 6.12 1.63 24.62
C LYS A 229 5.71 2.08 23.24
N VAL A 230 5.47 1.13 22.35
CA VAL A 230 4.97 1.37 20.99
C VAL A 230 3.45 1.48 21.03
N ALA A 231 2.91 2.54 20.42
CA ALA A 231 1.47 2.74 20.25
C ALA A 231 1.13 2.97 18.78
N VAL A 232 0.28 2.11 18.19
CA VAL A 232 -0.12 2.17 16.78
C VAL A 232 -1.48 2.86 16.65
N ARG A 233 -1.55 3.88 15.77
CA ARG A 233 -2.78 4.57 15.40
C ARG A 233 -3.07 4.41 13.92
N PRO A 234 -4.33 4.17 13.52
CA PRO A 234 -4.72 4.18 12.12
C PRO A 234 -4.83 5.62 11.64
N ALA A 235 -4.36 5.88 10.43
CA ALA A 235 -4.66 7.11 9.70
C ALA A 235 -4.52 6.87 8.19
N ASP A 236 -5.41 7.50 7.43
CA ASP A 236 -5.27 7.55 5.98
C ASP A 236 -3.95 8.25 5.61
N SER A 237 -3.26 7.76 4.58
CA SER A 237 -1.98 8.29 4.14
C SER A 237 -2.04 9.79 3.83
N ASP A 238 -3.13 10.28 3.24
CA ASP A 238 -3.34 11.70 2.96
C ASP A 238 -3.39 12.56 4.23
N ALA A 239 -4.03 12.07 5.28
CA ALA A 239 -4.09 12.79 6.56
C ALA A 239 -2.69 12.95 7.18
N VAL A 240 -1.85 11.92 7.06
CA VAL A 240 -0.46 11.95 7.53
C VAL A 240 0.36 12.94 6.72
N VAL A 241 0.35 12.84 5.38
CA VAL A 241 1.11 13.76 4.50
C VAL A 241 0.69 15.21 4.72
N ASN A 242 -0.61 15.49 4.78
CA ASN A 242 -1.14 16.83 5.05
C ASN A 242 -0.74 17.34 6.44
N GLY A 243 -0.72 16.47 7.45
CA GLY A 243 -0.26 16.81 8.80
C GLY A 243 1.23 17.19 8.87
N PHE A 244 2.05 16.60 8.00
CA PHE A 244 3.48 16.97 7.90
C PHE A 244 3.70 18.30 7.15
N VAL A 245 2.88 18.58 6.16
CA VAL A 245 2.95 19.85 5.40
C VAL A 245 2.44 21.04 6.23
N GLY A 246 1.43 20.80 7.05
CA GLY A 246 0.80 21.81 7.92
C GLY A 246 1.11 21.64 9.39
N SER A 247 0.09 21.92 10.20
CA SER A 247 0.12 21.62 11.63
C SER A 247 -0.31 20.19 11.86
N TRP A 248 0.47 19.44 12.63
CA TRP A 248 0.10 18.06 12.97
C TRP A 248 -1.23 18.01 13.73
N PRO A 249 -2.24 17.27 13.23
CA PRO A 249 -3.56 17.24 13.83
C PRO A 249 -3.56 16.48 15.17
N GLY A 250 -4.20 17.03 16.20
CA GLY A 250 -4.26 16.39 17.51
C GLY A 250 -5.02 15.05 17.53
N GLU A 251 -5.96 14.84 16.60
CA GLU A 251 -6.68 13.58 16.43
C GLU A 251 -5.76 12.42 15.96
N LEU A 252 -4.67 12.71 15.27
CA LEU A 252 -3.66 11.72 14.91
C LEU A 252 -2.72 11.37 16.08
N GLY A 253 -2.86 12.06 17.23
CA GLY A 253 -2.04 11.85 18.41
C GLY A 253 -0.67 12.49 18.32
N GLU A 254 0.35 11.86 18.89
CA GLU A 254 1.72 12.34 18.80
C GLU A 254 2.27 12.17 17.37
N ARG A 255 3.14 13.11 16.97
CA ARG A 255 3.83 13.04 15.67
C ARG A 255 4.68 11.77 15.65
N PRO A 256 4.54 10.90 14.63
CA PRO A 256 5.12 9.57 14.67
C PRO A 256 6.64 9.54 14.50
N ALA A 257 7.27 8.51 15.05
CA ALA A 257 8.64 8.11 14.76
C ALA A 257 8.71 7.07 13.62
N LEU A 258 7.63 6.30 13.44
CA LEU A 258 7.47 5.31 12.38
C LEU A 258 6.11 5.49 11.72
N TRP A 259 6.10 5.52 10.39
CA TRP A 259 4.91 5.55 9.57
C TRP A 259 4.86 4.32 8.65
N ILE A 260 3.68 3.71 8.53
CA ILE A 260 3.45 2.56 7.64
C ILE A 260 2.26 2.91 6.74
N PRO A 261 2.49 3.64 5.63
CA PRO A 261 1.45 3.95 4.65
C PRO A 261 1.00 2.70 3.88
N GLY A 262 -0.07 2.81 3.12
CA GLY A 262 -0.52 1.76 2.19
C GLY A 262 0.48 1.48 1.07
N SER A 263 1.25 2.49 0.65
CA SER A 263 2.30 2.29 -0.35
C SER A 263 3.41 3.34 -0.26
N SER A 264 4.55 3.04 -0.91
CA SER A 264 5.65 3.98 -1.13
C SER A 264 5.30 5.15 -2.06
N VAL A 265 4.11 5.16 -2.69
CA VAL A 265 3.59 6.37 -3.38
C VAL A 265 3.31 7.48 -2.39
N SER A 266 2.68 7.17 -1.27
CA SER A 266 2.40 8.17 -0.21
C SER A 266 3.67 8.66 0.47
N GLU A 267 4.69 7.80 0.63
CA GLU A 267 6.03 8.21 1.04
C GLU A 267 6.64 9.21 0.05
N ALA A 268 6.61 8.93 -1.25
CA ALA A 268 7.09 9.84 -2.28
C ALA A 268 6.36 11.21 -2.26
N ARG A 269 5.06 11.22 -1.94
CA ARG A 269 4.30 12.46 -1.74
C ARG A 269 4.75 13.23 -0.51
N LEU A 270 5.06 12.53 0.58
CA LEU A 270 5.62 13.15 1.79
C LEU A 270 6.96 13.82 1.49
N GLU A 271 7.89 13.08 0.86
CA GLU A 271 9.22 13.59 0.50
C GLU A 271 9.14 14.79 -0.45
N ALA A 272 8.27 14.70 -1.48
CA ALA A 272 8.06 15.80 -2.42
C ALA A 272 7.51 17.07 -1.74
N ALA A 273 6.72 16.93 -0.69
CA ALA A 273 6.07 18.04 0.01
C ALA A 273 6.92 18.64 1.15
N THR A 274 7.75 17.82 1.83
CA THR A 274 8.49 18.23 3.03
C THR A 274 10.00 18.21 2.85
N GLY A 275 10.50 17.62 1.76
CA GLY A 275 11.91 17.37 1.50
C GLY A 275 12.37 16.00 2.00
N GLU A 276 13.39 15.46 1.35
CA GLU A 276 13.94 14.11 1.59
C GLU A 276 14.46 13.89 3.03
N GLN A 277 14.74 14.94 3.78
CA GLN A 277 15.27 14.84 5.15
C GLN A 277 14.23 14.36 6.18
N THR A 278 12.95 14.32 5.82
CA THR A 278 11.88 13.87 6.71
C THR A 278 11.85 12.34 6.86
N VAL A 279 12.39 11.62 5.89
CA VAL A 279 12.52 10.16 5.87
C VAL A 279 13.98 9.79 6.09
N SER A 280 14.26 8.92 7.05
CA SER A 280 15.64 8.46 7.35
C SER A 280 15.94 7.06 6.81
N ASP A 281 14.95 6.17 6.77
CA ASP A 281 15.04 4.83 6.15
C ASP A 281 13.63 4.38 5.78
N SER A 282 13.50 3.63 4.71
CA SER A 282 12.25 3.06 4.26
C SER A 282 12.45 1.68 3.66
N ARG A 283 11.58 0.74 4.04
CA ARG A 283 11.65 -0.64 3.53
C ARG A 283 10.26 -1.24 3.46
N SER A 284 9.93 -1.85 2.33
CA SER A 284 8.72 -2.65 2.18
C SER A 284 8.62 -3.70 3.29
N LEU A 285 7.46 -3.83 3.91
CA LEU A 285 7.19 -4.81 4.97
C LEU A 285 6.39 -5.99 4.42
N VAL A 286 5.25 -5.73 3.84
CA VAL A 286 4.35 -6.71 3.20
C VAL A 286 3.79 -6.12 1.93
N THR A 287 3.23 -6.96 1.07
CA THR A 287 2.67 -6.50 -0.21
C THR A 287 1.23 -6.93 -0.40
N SER A 288 0.51 -6.18 -1.24
CA SER A 288 -0.81 -6.55 -1.74
C SER A 288 -1.01 -6.00 -3.15
N PRO A 289 -1.31 -6.80 -4.17
CA PRO A 289 -1.59 -6.29 -5.50
C PRO A 289 -2.89 -5.50 -5.51
N VAL A 290 -2.89 -4.42 -6.30
CA VAL A 290 -4.10 -3.64 -6.59
C VAL A 290 -4.94 -4.39 -7.61
N VAL A 291 -6.21 -4.52 -7.31
CA VAL A 291 -7.21 -5.26 -8.08
C VAL A 291 -8.48 -4.43 -8.23
N LEU A 292 -9.37 -4.84 -9.11
CA LEU A 292 -10.74 -4.34 -9.11
C LEU A 292 -11.65 -5.31 -8.36
N ALA A 293 -12.33 -4.81 -7.34
CA ALA A 293 -13.48 -5.44 -6.72
C ALA A 293 -14.69 -5.27 -7.64
N LEU A 294 -15.34 -6.37 -8.02
CA LEU A 294 -16.45 -6.33 -8.98
C LEU A 294 -17.38 -7.54 -8.83
N ARG A 295 -18.52 -7.50 -9.50
CA ARG A 295 -19.41 -8.67 -9.56
C ARG A 295 -18.82 -9.75 -10.46
N PRO A 296 -18.99 -11.06 -10.16
CA PRO A 296 -18.38 -12.17 -10.91
C PRO A 296 -18.61 -12.09 -12.42
N ARG A 297 -19.82 -11.74 -12.85
CA ARG A 297 -20.17 -11.61 -14.28
C ARG A 297 -19.32 -10.56 -15.02
N LEU A 298 -18.94 -9.46 -14.37
CA LEU A 298 -18.10 -8.44 -14.97
C LEU A 298 -16.65 -8.91 -15.10
N LYS A 299 -16.16 -9.76 -14.16
CA LYS A 299 -14.81 -10.35 -14.22
C LYS A 299 -14.56 -11.06 -15.55
N ASP A 300 -15.51 -11.93 -15.96
CA ASP A 300 -15.39 -12.69 -17.20
C ASP A 300 -15.37 -11.79 -18.43
N ALA A 301 -16.19 -10.75 -18.44
CA ALA A 301 -16.25 -9.76 -19.53
C ALA A 301 -14.96 -8.93 -19.65
N LEU A 302 -14.28 -8.65 -18.54
CA LEU A 302 -13.03 -7.89 -18.53
C LEU A 302 -11.78 -8.74 -18.79
N ALA A 303 -11.89 -10.04 -19.01
CA ALA A 303 -10.75 -10.95 -19.11
C ALA A 303 -9.67 -10.54 -20.14
N GLN A 304 -10.06 -9.83 -21.21
CA GLN A 304 -9.16 -9.33 -22.26
C GLN A 304 -8.84 -7.84 -22.14
N GLN A 305 -9.29 -7.20 -21.06
CA GLN A 305 -9.03 -5.78 -20.79
C GLN A 305 -7.76 -5.64 -19.94
N ASN A 306 -7.22 -4.43 -19.84
CA ASN A 306 -6.06 -4.10 -19.02
C ASN A 306 -6.20 -2.67 -18.47
N TRP A 307 -5.20 -2.17 -17.74
CA TRP A 307 -5.25 -0.84 -17.14
C TRP A 307 -5.47 0.28 -18.17
N SER A 308 -4.84 0.20 -19.37
CA SER A 308 -4.96 1.25 -20.39
C SER A 308 -6.33 1.32 -21.05
N THR A 309 -7.13 0.25 -20.97
CA THR A 309 -8.49 0.23 -21.58
C THR A 309 -9.55 0.79 -20.65
N LEU A 310 -9.32 0.86 -19.33
CA LEU A 310 -10.33 1.30 -18.36
C LEU A 310 -10.87 2.71 -18.61
N PRO A 311 -10.05 3.74 -18.96
CA PRO A 311 -10.58 5.08 -19.27
C PRO A 311 -11.56 5.08 -20.42
N SER A 312 -11.30 4.31 -21.49
CA SER A 312 -12.20 4.20 -22.63
C SER A 312 -13.49 3.46 -22.29
N LEU A 313 -13.44 2.45 -21.42
CA LEU A 313 -14.64 1.76 -20.94
C LEU A 313 -15.54 2.65 -20.08
N GLN A 314 -15.00 3.65 -19.38
CA GLN A 314 -15.78 4.61 -18.62
C GLN A 314 -16.46 5.68 -19.50
N THR A 315 -15.79 6.10 -20.59
CA THR A 315 -16.28 7.19 -21.43
C THR A 315 -17.21 6.75 -22.57
N ASN A 316 -17.09 5.50 -23.03
CA ASN A 316 -17.96 4.97 -24.06
C ASN A 316 -19.28 4.45 -23.45
N PRO A 317 -20.45 5.05 -23.79
CA PRO A 317 -21.74 4.69 -23.19
C PRO A 317 -22.24 3.28 -23.52
N THR A 318 -21.61 2.59 -24.48
CA THR A 318 -21.96 1.21 -24.89
C THR A 318 -20.79 0.24 -24.73
N ALA A 319 -19.77 0.63 -23.94
CA ALA A 319 -18.54 -0.14 -23.80
C ALA A 319 -18.78 -1.57 -23.30
N LEU A 320 -19.59 -1.72 -22.27
CA LEU A 320 -19.88 -3.04 -21.68
C LEU A 320 -20.85 -3.86 -22.52
N ASP A 321 -21.71 -3.24 -23.33
CA ASP A 321 -22.54 -3.95 -24.31
C ASP A 321 -21.66 -4.70 -25.32
N GLY A 322 -20.57 -4.07 -25.77
CA GLY A 322 -19.55 -4.67 -26.64
C GLY A 322 -18.79 -5.83 -25.99
N LEU A 323 -18.83 -5.96 -24.67
CA LEU A 323 -18.23 -7.04 -23.89
C LEU A 323 -19.28 -8.12 -23.47
N ASN A 324 -20.37 -8.26 -24.20
CA ASN A 324 -21.47 -9.19 -23.94
C ASN A 324 -22.23 -8.92 -22.62
N LEU A 325 -22.28 -7.67 -22.20
CA LEU A 325 -23.06 -7.20 -21.04
C LEU A 325 -24.12 -6.19 -21.49
N PRO A 326 -25.15 -6.60 -22.23
CA PRO A 326 -26.17 -5.69 -22.77
C PRO A 326 -26.90 -4.98 -21.63
N GLY A 327 -27.08 -3.66 -21.80
CA GLY A 327 -27.76 -2.79 -20.84
C GLY A 327 -26.87 -2.31 -19.67
N TRP A 328 -25.59 -2.67 -19.64
CA TRP A 328 -24.66 -2.17 -18.60
C TRP A 328 -24.11 -0.78 -18.93
N GLY A 329 -24.09 -0.38 -20.20
CA GLY A 329 -23.60 0.93 -20.63
C GLY A 329 -22.09 1.10 -20.49
N SER A 330 -21.65 2.21 -19.91
CA SER A 330 -20.23 2.45 -19.59
C SER A 330 -19.83 1.79 -18.26
N LEU A 331 -18.53 1.55 -18.10
CA LEU A 331 -17.96 1.08 -16.82
C LEU A 331 -18.07 2.20 -15.77
N ARG A 332 -18.65 1.91 -14.63
CA ARG A 332 -18.71 2.79 -13.46
C ARG A 332 -17.65 2.35 -12.44
N LEU A 333 -16.42 2.83 -12.61
CA LEU A 333 -15.27 2.49 -11.78
C LEU A 333 -15.04 3.58 -10.73
N ALA A 334 -15.08 3.22 -9.45
CA ALA A 334 -14.77 4.10 -8.34
C ALA A 334 -13.30 3.96 -7.91
N LEU A 335 -12.66 5.10 -7.63
CA LEU A 335 -11.33 5.23 -7.07
C LEU A 335 -11.47 5.86 -5.67
N PRO A 336 -11.46 5.08 -4.58
CA PRO A 336 -11.53 5.63 -3.23
C PRO A 336 -10.34 6.52 -2.90
N LEU A 337 -10.59 7.62 -2.17
CA LEU A 337 -9.54 8.53 -1.67
C LEU A 337 -9.45 8.52 -0.14
N THR A 338 -10.34 7.80 0.52
CA THR A 338 -10.36 7.58 1.97
C THR A 338 -10.48 6.09 2.22
N GLU A 339 -9.80 5.58 3.22
CA GLU A 339 -9.69 4.16 3.60
C GLU A 339 -8.82 3.30 2.66
N ASP A 340 -8.60 3.71 1.39
CA ASP A 340 -7.77 2.96 0.41
C ASP A 340 -7.21 3.88 -0.69
N SER A 341 -6.73 5.07 -0.34
CA SER A 341 -6.21 6.06 -1.28
C SER A 341 -5.00 5.54 -2.07
N ASP A 342 -4.13 4.79 -1.40
CA ASP A 342 -2.92 4.24 -2.01
C ASP A 342 -3.21 3.27 -3.15
N ALA A 343 -4.27 2.45 -3.05
CA ALA A 343 -4.71 1.61 -4.16
C ALA A 343 -5.12 2.45 -5.39
N SER A 344 -5.80 3.57 -5.18
CA SER A 344 -6.19 4.50 -6.25
C SER A 344 -5.00 5.20 -6.90
N TYR A 345 -3.96 5.56 -6.12
CA TYR A 345 -2.72 6.12 -6.66
C TYR A 345 -1.97 5.10 -7.52
N LEU A 346 -1.84 3.89 -7.03
CA LEU A 346 -1.20 2.79 -7.76
C LEU A 346 -1.97 2.39 -9.02
N ALA A 347 -3.30 2.45 -9.00
CA ALA A 347 -4.11 2.27 -10.20
C ALA A 347 -3.86 3.38 -11.24
N ALA A 348 -3.70 4.63 -10.79
CA ALA A 348 -3.32 5.74 -11.67
C ALA A 348 -1.92 5.56 -12.27
N GLU A 349 -0.94 5.10 -11.47
CA GLU A 349 0.39 4.72 -11.97
C GLU A 349 0.29 3.63 -13.05
N ALA A 350 -0.52 2.59 -12.81
CA ALA A 350 -0.71 1.50 -13.77
C ALA A 350 -1.37 1.97 -15.07
N VAL A 351 -2.38 2.84 -14.98
CA VAL A 351 -3.01 3.46 -16.16
C VAL A 351 -2.02 4.34 -16.91
N ALA A 352 -1.24 5.18 -16.21
CA ALA A 352 -0.24 6.03 -16.83
C ALA A 352 0.82 5.21 -17.58
N ALA A 353 1.42 4.22 -16.90
CA ALA A 353 2.47 3.38 -17.48
C ALA A 353 2.00 2.58 -18.68
N THR A 354 0.78 2.00 -18.61
CA THR A 354 0.26 1.14 -19.69
C THR A 354 -0.39 1.91 -20.83
N SER A 355 -0.75 3.20 -20.64
CA SER A 355 -1.31 4.08 -21.68
C SER A 355 -0.22 4.89 -22.37
N ALA A 356 1.00 4.95 -21.85
CA ALA A 356 2.12 5.59 -22.50
C ALA A 356 2.53 4.81 -23.75
N PRO A 357 2.86 5.49 -24.87
CA PRO A 357 3.45 4.82 -26.04
C PRO A 357 4.71 4.05 -25.69
N SER A 358 4.98 2.99 -26.42
CA SER A 358 6.19 2.18 -26.20
C SER A 358 7.46 3.04 -26.23
N GLY A 359 8.28 2.95 -25.18
CA GLY A 359 9.50 3.73 -25.01
C GLY A 359 9.32 5.18 -24.55
N ALA A 360 8.07 5.65 -24.38
CA ALA A 360 7.80 6.96 -23.79
C ALA A 360 7.75 6.87 -22.26
N PRO A 361 8.04 7.98 -21.55
CA PRO A 361 7.88 8.02 -20.09
C PRO A 361 6.40 7.92 -19.69
N ALA A 362 6.14 7.44 -18.47
CA ALA A 362 4.77 7.28 -17.95
C ALA A 362 3.95 8.59 -17.94
N SER A 363 4.62 9.76 -17.89
CA SER A 363 3.97 11.06 -18.02
C SER A 363 3.15 11.24 -19.32
N ALA A 364 3.52 10.53 -20.38
CA ALA A 364 2.74 10.52 -21.63
C ALA A 364 1.36 9.87 -21.46
N GLY A 365 1.17 9.04 -20.45
CA GLY A 365 -0.12 8.44 -20.10
C GLY A 365 -1.01 9.27 -19.16
N THR A 366 -0.55 10.43 -18.68
CA THR A 366 -1.33 11.32 -17.79
C THR A 366 -2.72 11.69 -18.32
N PRO A 367 -2.94 11.92 -19.63
CA PRO A 367 -4.29 12.17 -20.16
C PRO A 367 -5.26 11.01 -19.91
N ALA A 368 -4.79 9.76 -19.93
CA ALA A 368 -5.61 8.60 -19.60
C ALA A 368 -5.99 8.58 -18.12
N VAL A 369 -5.08 8.97 -17.24
CA VAL A 369 -5.35 9.14 -15.80
C VAL A 369 -6.40 10.22 -15.56
N SER A 370 -6.27 11.37 -16.22
CA SER A 370 -7.28 12.45 -16.15
C SER A 370 -8.67 11.97 -16.61
N THR A 371 -8.73 11.16 -17.67
CA THR A 371 -9.95 10.55 -18.16
C THR A 371 -10.54 9.58 -17.14
N LEU A 372 -9.70 8.73 -16.53
CA LEU A 372 -10.10 7.79 -15.49
C LEU A 372 -10.74 8.52 -14.28
N ILE A 373 -10.13 9.60 -13.84
CA ILE A 373 -10.60 10.41 -12.71
C ILE A 373 -11.93 11.09 -13.05
N ALA A 374 -12.03 11.67 -14.24
CA ALA A 374 -13.25 12.37 -14.69
C ALA A 374 -14.44 11.42 -14.91
N GLY A 375 -14.17 10.14 -15.23
CA GLY A 375 -15.16 9.10 -15.48
C GLY A 375 -15.76 8.45 -14.24
N GLN A 376 -15.36 8.85 -13.04
CA GLN A 376 -15.84 8.23 -11.81
C GLN A 376 -17.34 8.47 -11.57
N PRO A 377 -18.06 7.47 -10.99
CA PRO A 377 -19.43 7.66 -10.55
C PRO A 377 -19.49 8.68 -9.39
N LYS A 378 -20.56 9.46 -9.34
CA LYS A 378 -20.79 10.41 -8.22
C LYS A 378 -21.32 9.64 -7.03
N LEU A 379 -20.53 9.50 -5.99
CA LEU A 379 -20.90 8.91 -4.71
C LEU A 379 -21.14 9.99 -3.64
N ALA A 380 -21.67 9.57 -2.48
CA ALA A 380 -21.92 10.47 -1.35
C ALA A 380 -20.61 11.03 -0.75
N ASP A 381 -19.56 10.21 -0.78
CA ASP A 381 -18.20 10.53 -0.33
C ASP A 381 -17.17 9.72 -1.12
N THR A 382 -15.90 9.80 -0.72
CA THR A 382 -14.77 9.13 -1.37
C THR A 382 -14.29 7.89 -0.63
N ARG A 383 -15.09 7.32 0.29
CA ARG A 383 -14.71 6.18 1.11
C ARG A 383 -14.77 4.87 0.32
N ALA A 384 -13.80 3.99 0.57
CA ALA A 384 -13.80 2.65 -0.01
C ALA A 384 -15.04 1.85 0.40
N SER A 385 -15.47 1.99 1.68
CA SER A 385 -16.70 1.36 2.20
C SER A 385 -17.94 1.82 1.45
N THR A 386 -18.12 3.13 1.21
CA THR A 386 -19.26 3.67 0.44
C THR A 386 -19.28 3.15 -1.01
N ALA A 387 -18.11 3.11 -1.66
CA ALA A 387 -17.99 2.58 -3.02
C ALA A 387 -18.32 1.07 -3.08
N MET A 388 -17.84 0.31 -2.10
CA MET A 388 -18.11 -1.12 -2.00
C MET A 388 -19.59 -1.42 -1.71
N ASP A 389 -20.22 -0.63 -0.86
CA ASP A 389 -21.66 -0.75 -0.61
C ASP A 389 -22.47 -0.45 -1.86
N ALA A 390 -22.12 0.61 -2.61
CA ALA A 390 -22.76 0.94 -3.87
C ALA A 390 -22.60 -0.16 -4.96
N LEU A 391 -21.50 -0.91 -4.93
CA LEU A 391 -21.28 -2.11 -5.74
C LEU A 391 -22.20 -3.26 -5.35
N LEU A 392 -22.44 -3.46 -4.04
CA LEU A 392 -23.08 -4.68 -3.51
C LEU A 392 -24.57 -4.54 -3.21
N GLN A 393 -25.10 -3.33 -2.99
CA GLN A 393 -26.48 -3.09 -2.55
C GLN A 393 -27.55 -3.50 -3.56
N THR A 394 -27.27 -3.42 -4.86
CA THR A 394 -28.27 -3.63 -5.91
C THR A 394 -28.29 -5.09 -6.36
N ALA A 395 -29.48 -5.68 -6.39
CA ALA A 395 -29.67 -7.05 -6.88
C ALA A 395 -29.36 -7.20 -8.38
N ASP A 396 -29.65 -6.16 -9.18
CA ASP A 396 -29.25 -6.09 -10.58
C ASP A 396 -27.91 -5.37 -10.74
N PRO A 397 -26.83 -6.09 -11.06
CA PRO A 397 -25.51 -5.46 -11.22
C PRO A 397 -25.44 -4.45 -12.34
N ALA A 398 -26.27 -4.55 -13.38
CA ALA A 398 -26.29 -3.59 -14.49
C ALA A 398 -26.81 -2.21 -14.05
N ALA A 399 -27.71 -2.18 -13.07
CA ALA A 399 -28.29 -0.97 -12.51
C ALA A 399 -27.47 -0.38 -11.35
N ALA A 400 -26.42 -1.07 -10.86
CA ALA A 400 -25.62 -0.62 -9.73
C ALA A 400 -24.96 0.73 -10.02
N GLN A 401 -24.90 1.61 -9.02
CA GLN A 401 -24.23 2.91 -9.14
C GLN A 401 -22.72 2.75 -9.41
N VAL A 402 -22.12 1.68 -8.91
CA VAL A 402 -20.72 1.29 -9.10
C VAL A 402 -20.68 -0.09 -9.69
N HIS A 403 -19.89 -0.31 -10.73
CA HIS A 403 -19.62 -1.62 -11.34
C HIS A 403 -18.35 -2.27 -10.81
N ALA A 404 -17.35 -1.44 -10.49
CA ALA A 404 -16.06 -1.87 -9.99
C ALA A 404 -15.49 -0.83 -9.02
N VAL A 405 -14.71 -1.29 -8.04
CA VAL A 405 -13.99 -0.46 -7.07
C VAL A 405 -12.52 -0.82 -7.13
N VAL A 406 -11.64 0.17 -7.23
CA VAL A 406 -10.20 -0.05 -7.03
C VAL A 406 -9.98 -0.40 -5.56
N SER A 407 -9.26 -1.48 -5.31
CA SER A 407 -8.98 -1.98 -3.95
C SER A 407 -7.72 -2.86 -3.97
N THR A 408 -7.34 -3.42 -2.83
CA THR A 408 -6.23 -4.36 -2.74
C THR A 408 -6.72 -5.80 -2.55
N GLU A 409 -5.87 -6.78 -2.90
CA GLU A 409 -6.16 -8.19 -2.62
C GLU A 409 -6.44 -8.43 -1.13
N GLN A 410 -5.69 -7.78 -0.26
CA GLN A 410 -5.82 -7.90 1.18
C GLN A 410 -7.21 -7.46 1.67
N GLN A 411 -7.70 -6.30 1.21
CA GLN A 411 -9.05 -5.85 1.56
C GLN A 411 -10.13 -6.80 1.06
N LEU A 412 -9.99 -7.29 -0.18
CA LEU A 412 -10.95 -8.26 -0.72
C LEU A 412 -10.86 -9.61 -0.02
N TYR A 413 -9.69 -10.01 0.46
CA TYR A 413 -9.54 -11.19 1.28
C TYR A 413 -10.33 -11.06 2.59
N GLN A 414 -10.21 -9.95 3.29
CA GLN A 414 -10.98 -9.70 4.52
C GLN A 414 -12.48 -9.57 4.25
N ARG A 415 -12.86 -8.82 3.22
CA ARG A 415 -14.28 -8.65 2.85
C ARG A 415 -14.91 -9.99 2.44
N GLY A 416 -14.20 -10.81 1.66
CA GLY A 416 -14.65 -12.13 1.27
C GLY A 416 -14.84 -13.09 2.45
N GLY A 417 -14.02 -12.97 3.49
CA GLY A 417 -14.17 -13.74 4.72
C GLY A 417 -15.39 -13.35 5.56
N SER A 418 -15.91 -12.14 5.39
CA SER A 418 -17.04 -11.60 6.16
C SER A 418 -18.39 -11.64 5.42
N LEU A 419 -18.38 -11.79 4.09
CA LEU A 419 -19.61 -11.77 3.27
C LEU A 419 -20.27 -13.14 3.22
N PRO A 420 -21.59 -13.26 3.53
CA PRO A 420 -22.37 -14.45 3.18
C PRO A 420 -22.39 -14.62 1.66
N ASP A 421 -22.17 -15.84 1.15
CA ASP A 421 -22.13 -16.14 -0.30
C ASP A 421 -21.18 -15.20 -1.07
N ALA A 422 -19.97 -15.01 -0.53
CA ALA A 422 -18.98 -14.10 -1.09
C ALA A 422 -18.69 -14.39 -2.58
N LYS A 423 -18.58 -15.67 -2.95
CA LYS A 423 -18.32 -16.12 -4.33
C LYS A 423 -19.41 -15.69 -5.33
N GLY A 424 -20.66 -15.63 -4.91
CA GLY A 424 -21.77 -15.19 -5.77
C GLY A 424 -21.89 -13.67 -5.90
N GLN A 425 -21.30 -12.94 -4.96
CA GLN A 425 -21.49 -11.50 -4.85
C GLN A 425 -20.27 -10.66 -5.25
N LEU A 426 -19.06 -11.14 -5.01
CA LEU A 426 -17.82 -10.39 -5.15
C LEU A 426 -16.74 -11.24 -5.81
N ALA A 427 -15.95 -10.63 -6.66
CA ALA A 427 -14.78 -11.23 -7.27
C ALA A 427 -13.64 -10.21 -7.36
N SER A 428 -12.40 -10.67 -7.24
CA SER A 428 -11.22 -9.89 -7.56
C SER A 428 -10.85 -10.08 -9.03
N TRP A 429 -10.54 -8.99 -9.69
CA TRP A 429 -9.96 -9.01 -11.03
C TRP A 429 -8.64 -8.25 -11.03
N LEU A 430 -7.56 -8.97 -11.33
CA LEU A 430 -6.24 -8.40 -11.53
C LEU A 430 -6.08 -8.09 -13.02
N PRO A 431 -5.96 -6.80 -13.41
CA PRO A 431 -5.74 -6.46 -14.81
C PRO A 431 -4.45 -7.08 -15.35
N PRO A 432 -4.48 -7.71 -16.55
CA PRO A 432 -3.28 -8.27 -17.16
C PRO A 432 -2.21 -7.21 -17.44
N GLY A 433 -0.95 -7.63 -17.40
CA GLY A 433 0.21 -6.77 -17.62
C GLY A 433 1.01 -6.51 -16.35
N PRO A 434 1.77 -5.41 -16.27
CA PRO A 434 2.49 -5.05 -15.05
C PRO A 434 1.54 -4.87 -13.86
N THR A 435 1.93 -5.41 -12.70
CA THR A 435 1.09 -5.40 -11.49
C THR A 435 1.34 -4.16 -10.66
N ALA A 436 0.29 -3.41 -10.33
CA ALA A 436 0.34 -2.37 -9.32
C ALA A 436 0.35 -3.04 -7.93
N ILE A 437 1.32 -2.70 -7.08
CA ILE A 437 1.55 -3.37 -5.79
C ILE A 437 1.63 -2.33 -4.68
N ALA A 438 0.73 -2.43 -3.72
CA ALA A 438 0.84 -1.75 -2.43
C ALA A 438 1.88 -2.47 -1.58
N ASP A 439 2.92 -1.77 -1.15
CA ASP A 439 4.12 -2.36 -0.54
C ASP A 439 4.28 -2.08 0.95
N TYR A 440 3.35 -1.36 1.56
CA TYR A 440 3.24 -1.07 3.01
C TYR A 440 4.62 -0.86 3.66
N PRO A 441 5.38 0.18 3.29
CA PRO A 441 6.74 0.34 3.77
C PRO A 441 6.77 0.76 5.25
N THR A 442 7.78 0.32 5.97
CA THR A 442 8.14 0.90 7.27
C THR A 442 9.00 2.14 7.03
N VAL A 443 8.41 3.31 7.13
CA VAL A 443 9.05 4.61 6.91
C VAL A 443 9.51 5.16 8.25
N LEU A 444 10.81 5.13 8.53
CA LEU A 444 11.40 5.74 9.70
C LEU A 444 11.53 7.25 9.48
N LEU A 445 10.92 8.01 10.36
CA LEU A 445 10.86 9.46 10.23
C LEU A 445 12.00 10.14 11.01
N ALA A 446 12.41 11.30 10.53
CA ALA A 446 13.43 12.12 11.13
C ALA A 446 12.93 13.55 11.34
N GLY A 447 13.27 14.15 12.47
CA GLY A 447 12.92 15.54 12.76
C GLY A 447 13.16 15.92 14.20
N SER A 448 13.12 17.22 14.47
CA SER A 448 13.40 17.78 15.82
C SER A 448 12.37 17.42 16.89
N TRP A 449 11.26 16.79 16.53
CA TRP A 449 10.23 16.32 17.47
C TRP A 449 10.54 14.93 18.07
N LEU A 450 11.60 14.25 17.60
CA LEU A 450 12.00 12.92 18.05
C LEU A 450 13.27 12.99 18.90
N SER A 451 13.29 12.22 19.97
CA SER A 451 14.52 11.94 20.71
C SER A 451 15.30 10.80 20.06
N GLN A 452 16.58 10.66 20.39
CA GLN A 452 17.43 9.59 19.90
C GLN A 452 16.90 8.20 20.31
N GLU A 453 16.33 8.10 21.51
CA GLU A 453 15.74 6.87 22.03
C GLU A 453 14.48 6.48 21.24
N GLN A 454 13.64 7.46 20.86
CA GLN A 454 12.46 7.22 20.03
C GLN A 454 12.84 6.71 18.63
N VAL A 455 13.86 7.31 18.02
CA VAL A 455 14.36 6.87 16.69
C VAL A 455 14.92 5.45 16.79
N SER A 456 15.72 5.16 17.81
CA SER A 456 16.28 3.82 18.02
C SER A 456 15.19 2.78 18.28
N ALA A 457 14.23 3.09 19.14
CA ALA A 457 13.12 2.19 19.49
C ALA A 457 12.19 1.95 18.27
N ALA A 458 11.92 2.97 17.45
CA ALA A 458 11.15 2.84 16.22
C ALA A 458 11.85 1.92 15.21
N SER A 459 13.17 2.07 15.05
CA SER A 459 13.98 1.19 14.20
C SER A 459 13.99 -0.26 14.69
N GLU A 460 14.03 -0.49 16.01
CA GLU A 460 13.96 -1.83 16.58
C GLU A 460 12.58 -2.46 16.39
N PHE A 461 11.51 -1.70 16.55
CA PHE A 461 10.17 -2.20 16.27
C PHE A 461 9.98 -2.52 14.78
N ALA A 462 10.46 -1.67 13.86
CA ALA A 462 10.43 -1.94 12.43
C ALA A 462 11.20 -3.22 12.05
N ARG A 463 12.30 -3.52 12.77
CA ARG A 463 13.06 -4.77 12.61
C ARG A 463 12.31 -5.97 13.19
N TYR A 464 11.66 -5.81 14.36
CA TYR A 464 10.83 -6.85 14.97
C TYR A 464 9.70 -7.30 14.04
N LEU A 465 9.04 -6.37 13.36
CA LEU A 465 7.95 -6.70 12.42
C LEU A 465 8.38 -7.63 11.29
N ARG A 466 9.68 -7.68 10.94
CA ARG A 466 10.24 -8.58 9.92
C ARG A 466 10.64 -9.97 10.42
N ASN A 467 10.45 -10.26 11.70
CA ASN A 467 10.67 -11.60 12.23
C ASN A 467 9.58 -12.56 11.73
N ALA A 468 9.88 -13.86 11.76
CA ALA A 468 9.00 -14.89 11.21
C ALA A 468 7.59 -14.90 11.84
N GLU A 469 7.48 -14.67 13.15
CA GLU A 469 6.18 -14.68 13.85
C GLU A 469 5.31 -13.48 13.48
N PRO A 470 5.75 -12.20 13.56
CA PRO A 470 4.99 -11.06 13.04
C PRO A 470 4.61 -11.20 11.57
N MET A 471 5.52 -11.66 10.72
CA MET A 471 5.24 -11.86 9.30
C MET A 471 4.16 -12.93 9.07
N ALA A 472 4.11 -13.98 9.88
CA ALA A 472 3.05 -14.98 9.83
C ALA A 472 1.68 -14.41 10.25
N GLU A 473 1.63 -13.50 11.24
CA GLU A 473 0.39 -12.82 11.62
C GLU A 473 -0.10 -11.86 10.51
N LEU A 474 0.80 -11.12 9.87
CA LEU A 474 0.45 -10.28 8.72
C LEU A 474 -0.05 -11.12 7.52
N ALA A 475 0.54 -12.30 7.28
CA ALA A 475 0.05 -13.22 6.26
C ALA A 475 -1.37 -13.73 6.57
N LYS A 476 -1.71 -14.03 7.83
CA LYS A 476 -3.07 -14.38 8.26
C LYS A 476 -4.07 -13.24 8.05
N ALA A 477 -3.62 -11.99 8.17
CA ALA A 477 -4.43 -10.80 7.88
C ALA A 477 -4.65 -10.56 6.38
N GLY A 478 -4.11 -11.42 5.50
CA GLY A 478 -4.33 -11.37 4.05
C GLY A 478 -3.26 -10.64 3.27
N PHE A 479 -2.12 -10.31 3.88
CA PHE A 479 -0.99 -9.72 3.18
C PHE A 479 -0.09 -10.80 2.54
N ARG A 480 0.58 -10.44 1.46
CA ARG A 480 1.64 -11.25 0.87
C ARG A 480 2.95 -10.94 1.56
N THR A 481 3.64 -11.97 1.99
CA THR A 481 4.97 -11.91 2.61
C THR A 481 6.00 -12.58 1.71
N ASP A 482 7.27 -12.21 1.85
CA ASP A 482 8.36 -12.81 1.08
C ASP A 482 8.41 -14.32 1.28
N GLY A 483 8.31 -15.06 0.16
CA GLY A 483 8.27 -16.53 0.18
C GLY A 483 7.03 -17.15 0.81
N GLY A 484 6.03 -16.33 1.22
CA GLY A 484 4.77 -16.79 1.80
C GLY A 484 3.78 -17.30 0.74
N THR A 485 2.77 -18.03 1.21
CA THR A 485 1.65 -18.44 0.37
C THR A 485 0.72 -17.24 0.16
N PRO A 486 0.30 -16.94 -1.09
CA PRO A 486 -0.68 -15.88 -1.35
C PRO A 486 -1.99 -16.12 -0.59
N PRO A 487 -2.66 -15.05 -0.11
CA PRO A 487 -3.97 -15.18 0.52
C PRO A 487 -5.00 -15.75 -0.48
N LYS A 488 -5.79 -16.70 -0.01
CA LYS A 488 -6.79 -17.36 -0.84
C LYS A 488 -8.09 -17.58 -0.09
N ASN A 489 -9.19 -17.16 -0.71
CA ASN A 489 -10.56 -17.48 -0.28
C ASN A 489 -11.49 -17.49 -1.50
N ASP A 490 -12.80 -17.45 -1.27
CA ASP A 490 -13.81 -17.48 -2.35
C ASP A 490 -13.78 -16.25 -3.28
N VAL A 491 -13.18 -15.15 -2.86
CA VAL A 491 -13.09 -13.88 -3.63
C VAL A 491 -11.69 -13.68 -4.22
N THR A 492 -10.65 -14.07 -3.49
CA THR A 492 -9.25 -13.90 -3.86
C THR A 492 -8.60 -15.24 -4.14
N ASP A 493 -8.14 -15.44 -5.36
CA ASP A 493 -7.34 -16.58 -5.81
C ASP A 493 -6.38 -16.11 -6.90
N LEU A 494 -5.51 -15.18 -6.51
CA LEU A 494 -4.50 -14.63 -7.41
C LEU A 494 -3.22 -15.47 -7.28
N GLY A 495 -2.74 -16.00 -8.39
CA GLY A 495 -1.49 -16.76 -8.46
C GLY A 495 -0.23 -15.90 -8.28
N SER A 496 0.83 -16.26 -8.98
CA SER A 496 2.05 -15.45 -9.08
C SER A 496 1.75 -14.12 -9.77
N LEU A 497 2.32 -13.03 -9.25
CA LEU A 497 2.19 -11.70 -9.82
C LEU A 497 3.18 -11.52 -10.97
N SER A 498 2.83 -10.66 -11.93
CA SER A 498 3.74 -10.22 -12.98
C SER A 498 4.72 -9.16 -12.44
N THR A 499 5.60 -8.67 -13.30
CA THR A 499 6.54 -7.58 -12.97
C THR A 499 5.79 -6.37 -12.40
N PRO A 500 6.27 -5.75 -11.32
CA PRO A 500 5.68 -4.54 -10.78
C PRO A 500 5.62 -3.40 -11.80
N VAL A 501 4.58 -2.56 -11.68
CA VAL A 501 4.48 -1.30 -12.43
C VAL A 501 5.66 -0.40 -12.05
N SER A 502 6.24 0.26 -13.04
CA SER A 502 7.23 1.31 -12.83
C SER A 502 6.84 2.54 -13.65
N VAL A 503 6.81 3.70 -13.01
CA VAL A 503 6.50 4.98 -13.66
C VAL A 503 7.69 5.93 -13.68
N GLY A 504 8.85 5.49 -13.17
CA GLY A 504 10.07 6.28 -13.09
C GLY A 504 10.44 6.58 -11.64
N ASP A 505 10.67 7.85 -11.32
CA ASP A 505 11.13 8.33 -10.02
C ASP A 505 9.97 8.72 -9.05
N ASN A 506 10.33 9.04 -7.81
CA ASN A 506 9.40 9.47 -6.77
C ASN A 506 8.67 10.78 -7.14
N ALA A 507 9.28 11.67 -7.91
CA ALA A 507 8.64 12.91 -8.36
C ALA A 507 7.46 12.62 -9.30
N MET A 508 7.61 11.66 -10.21
CA MET A 508 6.54 11.21 -11.10
C MET A 508 5.43 10.51 -10.31
N ARG A 509 5.78 9.64 -9.35
CA ARG A 509 4.83 8.97 -8.46
C ARG A 509 3.97 9.99 -7.69
N ALA A 510 4.62 10.95 -7.04
CA ALA A 510 3.94 12.04 -6.34
C ALA A 510 3.05 12.87 -7.29
N THR A 511 3.50 13.16 -8.51
CA THR A 511 2.73 13.89 -9.52
C THR A 511 1.45 13.16 -9.90
N LEU A 512 1.52 11.86 -10.18
CA LEU A 512 0.36 11.05 -10.54
C LEU A 512 -0.63 10.92 -9.38
N ALA A 513 -0.15 10.68 -8.17
CA ALA A 513 -0.98 10.62 -6.98
C ALA A 513 -1.67 11.97 -6.69
N ASN A 514 -0.94 13.09 -6.82
CA ASN A 514 -1.49 14.43 -6.66
C ASN A 514 -2.52 14.78 -7.76
N ALA A 515 -2.45 14.16 -8.94
CA ALA A 515 -3.52 14.31 -9.95
C ALA A 515 -4.82 13.63 -9.49
N VAL A 516 -4.75 12.60 -8.67
CA VAL A 516 -5.90 11.85 -8.14
C VAL A 516 -6.54 12.55 -6.93
N SER A 517 -5.75 12.92 -5.92
CA SER A 517 -6.27 13.48 -4.65
C SER A 517 -6.05 14.98 -4.47
N GLY A 518 -5.32 15.61 -5.38
CA GLY A 518 -4.80 16.96 -5.20
C GLY A 518 -3.43 16.99 -4.51
N PRO A 519 -2.71 18.13 -4.61
CA PRO A 519 -1.45 18.30 -3.90
C PRO A 519 -1.70 18.32 -2.38
N PRO A 520 -0.74 17.82 -1.57
CA PRO A 520 -0.82 17.91 -0.13
C PRO A 520 -0.98 19.36 0.31
N SER A 521 -1.93 19.62 1.17
CA SER A 521 -2.18 20.95 1.72
C SER A 521 -1.95 20.94 3.23
N ALA A 522 -1.35 21.99 3.76
CA ALA A 522 -1.31 22.24 5.19
C ALA A 522 -2.74 22.18 5.72
N GLY A 523 -3.02 21.11 6.47
CA GLY A 523 -4.38 20.72 6.84
C GLY A 523 -5.22 21.89 7.30
N SER A 524 -6.06 22.31 6.41
CA SER A 524 -7.28 22.95 6.77
C SER A 524 -8.21 21.83 7.25
N THR A 525 -8.42 21.69 8.54
CA THR A 525 -9.74 21.35 9.06
C THR A 525 -10.66 22.49 8.59
N ALA A 526 -10.74 22.65 7.28
CA ALA A 526 -11.67 23.60 6.72
C ALA A 526 -13.04 22.99 6.89
N PRO A 527 -13.93 23.62 7.65
CA PRO A 527 -15.29 23.62 7.23
C PRO A 527 -15.24 24.04 5.76
N SER A 528 -15.98 23.41 4.88
CA SER A 528 -16.11 23.64 3.44
C SER A 528 -16.18 25.15 3.07
N GLY A 529 -15.09 25.85 3.32
CA GLY A 529 -14.84 27.26 3.07
C GLY A 529 -13.93 27.38 1.88
N ALA A 530 -14.37 28.07 0.88
CA ALA A 530 -13.68 28.32 -0.35
C ALA A 530 -12.28 28.88 -0.10
N GLY A 531 -11.29 28.17 -0.62
CA GLY A 531 -9.91 28.59 -0.58
C GLY A 531 -9.65 29.89 -1.36
N THR A 532 -8.62 30.62 -0.96
CA THR A 532 -8.08 31.75 -1.73
C THR A 532 -7.09 31.23 -2.77
N VAL A 533 -7.35 31.48 -4.05
CA VAL A 533 -6.52 31.01 -5.16
C VAL A 533 -6.05 32.19 -6.01
N SER A 534 -4.75 32.43 -6.04
CA SER A 534 -4.12 33.33 -7.00
C SER A 534 -3.55 32.54 -8.17
N VAL A 535 -4.15 32.68 -9.33
CA VAL A 535 -3.68 32.02 -10.56
C VAL A 535 -2.68 32.95 -11.25
N MET A 536 -1.44 32.48 -11.44
CA MET A 536 -0.42 33.18 -12.23
C MET A 536 -0.10 32.32 -13.47
N LEU A 537 -0.35 32.86 -14.67
CA LEU A 537 -0.13 32.18 -15.93
C LEU A 537 1.07 32.74 -16.68
N ASP A 538 2.01 31.84 -16.99
CA ASP A 538 3.14 32.15 -17.84
C ASP A 538 2.73 32.04 -19.32
N GLN A 539 2.71 33.18 -20.01
CA GLN A 539 2.36 33.28 -21.42
C GLN A 539 3.47 32.78 -22.36
N THR A 540 4.65 32.43 -21.85
CA THR A 540 5.72 31.84 -22.69
C THR A 540 5.49 30.37 -22.99
N LEU A 541 4.48 29.75 -22.36
CA LEU A 541 4.07 28.36 -22.53
C LEU A 541 2.93 28.23 -23.56
N ASN A 542 2.67 27.01 -24.01
CA ASN A 542 1.45 26.71 -24.77
C ASN A 542 0.24 26.72 -23.84
N LEU A 543 -0.54 27.82 -23.89
CA LEU A 543 -1.65 28.05 -22.96
C LEU A 543 -2.94 27.28 -23.29
N ASN A 544 -3.13 26.78 -24.52
CA ASN A 544 -4.41 26.22 -24.95
C ASN A 544 -4.98 25.13 -24.04
N PRO A 545 -4.22 24.06 -23.68
CA PRO A 545 -4.74 23.02 -22.80
C PRO A 545 -4.98 23.52 -21.37
N VAL A 546 -4.13 24.43 -20.89
CA VAL A 546 -4.20 24.99 -19.53
C VAL A 546 -5.42 25.90 -19.39
N VAL A 547 -5.64 26.78 -20.35
CA VAL A 547 -6.81 27.71 -20.38
C VAL A 547 -8.12 26.92 -20.37
N THR A 548 -8.23 25.86 -21.17
CA THR A 548 -9.43 25.03 -21.20
C THR A 548 -9.72 24.38 -19.84
N ALA A 549 -8.69 23.81 -19.21
CA ALA A 549 -8.83 23.20 -17.88
C ALA A 549 -9.17 24.22 -16.79
N LEU A 550 -8.54 25.40 -16.82
CA LEU A 550 -8.82 26.47 -15.86
C LEU A 550 -10.23 27.04 -15.99
N LYS A 551 -10.77 27.21 -17.22
CA LYS A 551 -12.15 27.61 -17.40
C LYS A 551 -13.15 26.64 -16.78
N ALA A 552 -12.96 25.34 -17.02
CA ALA A 552 -13.79 24.31 -16.39
C ALA A 552 -13.70 24.40 -14.85
N ARG A 553 -12.49 24.63 -14.32
CA ARG A 553 -12.28 24.76 -12.88
C ARG A 553 -12.94 26.02 -12.30
N VAL A 554 -12.82 27.17 -12.97
CA VAL A 554 -13.45 28.43 -12.54
C VAL A 554 -14.98 28.29 -12.47
N GLN A 555 -15.57 27.55 -13.41
CA GLN A 555 -17.03 27.29 -13.42
C GLN A 555 -17.47 26.35 -12.29
N ALA A 556 -16.58 25.53 -11.79
CA ALA A 556 -16.84 24.57 -10.70
C ALA A 556 -16.50 25.12 -9.30
N LEU A 557 -16.02 26.37 -9.18
CA LEU A 557 -15.68 26.97 -7.91
C LEU A 557 -16.92 27.23 -7.04
N PRO A 558 -16.83 26.98 -5.73
CA PRO A 558 -17.91 27.31 -4.81
C PRO A 558 -18.12 28.81 -4.68
N PRO A 559 -19.34 29.28 -4.33
CA PRO A 559 -19.70 30.71 -4.34
C PRO A 559 -18.87 31.60 -3.41
N ASN A 560 -18.23 31.02 -2.44
CA ASN A 560 -17.38 31.71 -1.44
C ASN A 560 -15.87 31.66 -1.79
N ALA A 561 -15.47 31.09 -2.95
CA ALA A 561 -14.10 31.07 -3.40
C ALA A 561 -13.56 32.51 -3.60
N VAL A 562 -12.32 32.73 -3.19
CA VAL A 562 -11.58 33.97 -3.43
C VAL A 562 -10.53 33.71 -4.49
N VAL A 563 -10.67 34.36 -5.66
CA VAL A 563 -9.84 34.06 -6.84
C VAL A 563 -9.33 35.30 -7.52
N GLY A 564 -8.08 35.28 -7.96
CA GLY A 564 -7.45 36.30 -8.80
C GLY A 564 -6.71 35.66 -9.98
N LEU A 565 -6.49 36.41 -11.05
CA LEU A 565 -5.77 36.00 -12.25
C LEU A 565 -4.71 37.04 -12.64
N THR A 566 -3.46 36.62 -12.72
CA THR A 566 -2.33 37.41 -13.19
C THR A 566 -1.68 36.70 -14.37
N ALA A 567 -1.43 37.42 -15.45
CA ALA A 567 -0.64 36.92 -16.58
C ALA A 567 0.77 37.49 -16.56
N PHE A 568 1.71 36.69 -17.04
CA PHE A 568 3.12 37.02 -17.12
C PHE A 568 3.67 36.69 -18.51
N ASN A 569 4.30 37.68 -19.16
CA ASN A 569 4.78 37.54 -20.54
C ASN A 569 6.30 37.36 -20.67
N GLY A 570 6.96 37.12 -19.54
CA GLY A 570 8.42 36.97 -19.46
C GLY A 570 9.18 38.27 -19.14
N ALA A 571 8.58 39.44 -19.33
CA ALA A 571 9.13 40.72 -18.94
C ALA A 571 8.26 41.42 -17.90
N ASP A 572 6.96 41.48 -18.16
CA ASP A 572 5.99 42.21 -17.34
C ASP A 572 4.87 41.28 -16.87
N GLY A 573 4.40 41.49 -15.65
CA GLY A 573 3.21 40.87 -15.10
C GLY A 573 2.04 41.83 -15.09
N SER A 574 0.85 41.38 -15.51
CA SER A 574 -0.38 42.13 -15.44
C SER A 574 -1.46 41.40 -14.68
N THR A 575 -2.06 42.04 -13.69
CA THR A 575 -3.24 41.51 -13.00
C THR A 575 -4.46 41.70 -13.89
N LEU A 576 -4.98 40.61 -14.43
CA LEU A 576 -6.16 40.60 -15.31
C LEU A 576 -7.45 40.68 -14.49
N VAL A 577 -7.49 39.92 -13.38
CA VAL A 577 -8.59 39.94 -12.43
C VAL A 577 -8.01 40.02 -11.03
N PRO A 578 -8.26 41.11 -10.29
CA PRO A 578 -7.75 41.26 -8.93
C PRO A 578 -8.32 40.17 -8.01
N LEU A 579 -7.54 39.80 -7.00
CA LEU A 579 -7.94 38.78 -6.00
C LEU A 579 -9.20 39.26 -5.25
N GLY A 580 -10.18 38.38 -5.09
CA GLY A 580 -11.42 38.68 -4.37
C GLY A 580 -12.46 37.56 -4.47
N PRO A 581 -13.55 37.64 -3.69
CA PRO A 581 -14.62 36.62 -3.71
C PRO A 581 -15.23 36.45 -5.12
N ILE A 582 -15.51 35.18 -5.49
CA ILE A 582 -16.01 34.82 -6.82
C ILE A 582 -17.36 35.49 -7.15
N GLY A 583 -18.17 35.77 -6.13
CA GLY A 583 -19.44 36.44 -6.25
C GLY A 583 -19.35 37.95 -6.44
N ASP A 584 -18.20 38.58 -6.14
CA ASP A 584 -18.03 40.03 -6.25
C ASP A 584 -17.88 40.47 -7.71
N PRO A 585 -18.52 41.55 -8.12
CA PRO A 585 -18.39 42.06 -9.48
C PRO A 585 -17.01 42.67 -9.72
N VAL A 586 -16.46 42.42 -10.91
CA VAL A 586 -15.24 43.05 -11.42
C VAL A 586 -15.64 43.82 -12.68
N GLN A 587 -15.46 45.14 -12.66
CA GLN A 587 -15.85 46.01 -13.79
C GLN A 587 -17.32 45.83 -14.27
N GLY A 588 -18.24 45.57 -13.32
CA GLY A 588 -19.66 45.37 -13.59
C GLY A 588 -20.07 43.98 -14.07
N GLN A 589 -19.14 43.02 -14.12
CA GLN A 589 -19.42 41.63 -14.46
C GLN A 589 -19.13 40.70 -13.24
N PRO A 590 -19.82 39.56 -13.12
CA PRO A 590 -19.45 38.55 -12.13
C PRO A 590 -17.97 38.18 -12.28
N ARG A 591 -17.23 38.03 -11.16
CA ARG A 591 -15.80 37.70 -11.20
C ARG A 591 -15.52 36.42 -11.98
N SER A 592 -16.39 35.42 -11.90
CA SER A 592 -16.27 34.18 -12.69
C SER A 592 -16.28 34.45 -14.20
N ALA A 593 -17.14 35.38 -14.67
CA ALA A 593 -17.19 35.80 -16.08
C ALA A 593 -15.91 36.59 -16.45
N ALA A 594 -15.46 37.47 -15.56
CA ALA A 594 -14.21 38.24 -15.77
C ALA A 594 -12.98 37.32 -15.84
N LEU A 595 -12.92 36.25 -15.00
CA LEU A 595 -11.87 35.24 -15.05
C LEU A 595 -11.88 34.48 -16.38
N VAL A 596 -13.05 34.04 -16.83
CA VAL A 596 -13.21 33.37 -18.14
C VAL A 596 -12.79 34.27 -19.27
N ALA A 597 -13.24 35.54 -19.27
CA ALA A 597 -12.86 36.51 -20.29
C ALA A 597 -11.34 36.84 -20.26
N GLY A 598 -10.77 36.93 -19.07
CA GLY A 598 -9.32 37.10 -18.92
C GLY A 598 -8.51 35.92 -19.48
N LEU A 599 -8.98 34.68 -19.24
CA LEU A 599 -8.39 33.47 -19.79
C LEU A 599 -8.53 33.39 -21.33
N ASP A 600 -9.68 33.83 -21.89
CA ASP A 600 -9.93 33.88 -23.35
C ASP A 600 -9.05 34.91 -24.07
N GLY A 601 -8.72 36.00 -23.40
CA GLY A 601 -7.87 37.06 -23.95
C GLY A 601 -6.36 36.74 -23.91
N LEU A 602 -5.95 35.62 -23.30
CA LEU A 602 -4.52 35.27 -23.21
C LEU A 602 -4.03 34.66 -24.51
N ALA A 603 -2.90 35.19 -24.99
CA ALA A 603 -2.17 34.64 -26.12
C ALA A 603 -0.76 34.22 -25.65
N SER A 604 -0.26 33.11 -26.21
CA SER A 604 1.13 32.70 -25.97
C SER A 604 2.10 33.71 -26.59
N THR A 605 3.15 34.07 -25.87
CA THR A 605 4.22 35.00 -26.28
C THR A 605 5.56 34.27 -26.40
N THR A 606 6.45 34.78 -27.24
CA THR A 606 7.66 34.06 -27.63
C THR A 606 8.90 34.34 -26.79
N SER A 607 8.83 35.16 -25.74
CA SER A 607 10.09 35.49 -25.01
C SER A 607 9.88 35.96 -23.59
N GLY A 608 10.79 35.58 -22.72
CA GLY A 608 11.06 36.19 -21.44
C GLY A 608 11.46 35.20 -20.36
N ARG A 609 12.27 35.67 -19.42
CA ARG A 609 12.63 34.92 -18.20
C ARG A 609 11.60 35.22 -17.12
N VAL A 610 11.28 34.22 -16.29
CA VAL A 610 10.42 34.39 -15.11
C VAL A 610 10.90 35.59 -14.27
N SER A 611 10.03 36.55 -14.02
CA SER A 611 10.30 37.69 -13.17
C SER A 611 9.88 37.41 -11.73
N PHE A 612 10.85 37.36 -10.82
CA PHE A 612 10.58 37.32 -9.39
C PHE A 612 9.77 38.52 -8.89
N THR A 613 9.81 39.64 -9.62
CA THR A 613 9.00 40.82 -9.31
C THR A 613 7.51 40.54 -9.45
N THR A 614 7.10 39.85 -10.50
CA THR A 614 5.69 39.47 -10.68
C THR A 614 5.24 38.50 -9.59
N LEU A 615 6.03 37.47 -9.30
CA LEU A 615 5.73 36.53 -8.22
C LEU A 615 5.61 37.25 -6.86
N ARG A 616 6.52 38.18 -6.56
CA ARG A 616 6.47 38.98 -5.34
C ARG A 616 5.22 39.86 -5.27
N ASN A 617 4.78 40.44 -6.38
CA ASN A 617 3.57 41.24 -6.42
C ASN A 617 2.32 40.40 -6.21
N VAL A 618 2.22 39.22 -6.87
CA VAL A 618 1.12 38.26 -6.66
C VAL A 618 1.08 37.79 -5.21
N TYR A 619 2.22 37.49 -4.62
CA TYR A 619 2.34 37.13 -3.20
C TYR A 619 1.91 38.28 -2.29
N GLY A 620 2.36 39.52 -2.57
CA GLY A 620 1.99 40.72 -1.83
C GLY A 620 0.47 40.97 -1.87
N ASP A 621 -0.15 40.79 -3.04
CA ASP A 621 -1.60 40.90 -3.19
C ASP A 621 -2.34 39.81 -2.40
N ALA A 622 -1.83 38.57 -2.43
CA ALA A 622 -2.39 37.47 -1.65
C ALA A 622 -2.32 37.73 -0.14
N VAL A 623 -1.17 38.22 0.36
CA VAL A 623 -0.98 38.58 1.76
C VAL A 623 -1.89 39.75 2.18
N THR A 624 -2.03 40.76 1.32
CA THR A 624 -2.87 41.94 1.61
C THR A 624 -4.35 41.58 1.68
N ASN A 625 -4.78 40.59 0.89
CA ASN A 625 -6.16 40.13 0.83
C ASN A 625 -6.42 38.91 1.74
N PHE A 626 -5.41 38.43 2.45
CA PHE A 626 -5.55 37.33 3.40
C PHE A 626 -6.49 37.71 4.54
N ARG A 627 -7.45 36.83 4.84
CA ARG A 627 -8.35 36.94 5.98
C ARG A 627 -8.13 35.71 6.87
N PRO A 628 -7.93 35.88 8.19
CA PRO A 628 -7.83 34.76 9.12
C PRO A 628 -9.04 33.83 8.99
N GLY A 629 -8.84 32.51 8.83
CA GLY A 629 -9.89 31.53 8.63
C GLY A 629 -10.30 31.27 7.18
N GLN A 630 -9.64 31.90 6.20
CA GLN A 630 -9.66 31.48 4.80
C GLN A 630 -8.31 30.83 4.47
N PRO A 631 -8.30 29.60 3.90
CA PRO A 631 -7.08 28.97 3.44
C PRO A 631 -6.42 29.73 2.30
#